data_2089b2b088c7cb1a59ab804382f39da5
#
_entry.id   2089b2b088c7cb1a59ab804382f39da5
#
_cell.length_a   1.000
_cell.length_b   1.000
_cell.length_c   1.000
_cell.angle_alpha   90.00
_cell.angle_beta   90.00
_cell.angle_gamma   90.00
#
_symmetry.space_group_name_H-M   'P 1'
#
loop_
_entity.id
_entity.type
_entity.pdbx_description
1 polymer ?
#
loop_
_entity_poly.entity_id
_entity_poly.type
_entity_poly.pdbx_seq_one_letter_code
_entity_poly.pdbx_strand_id
1 'polypeptide(L)'
;AAAPAATDGIEHAGLTGRDYRPAVAAVRAQVMRHLADHGIPAITVAMVDADGFAAFIPAGFADVDKRVALGPDHLFQIGSITKSFAALCALILSARGQLDLNAAVVDLLPGIDVPRNIALMHLIEHSSGLPDDAPLFPRPTGGKHWQGYAPHTHWSYSNLGYTLIGMALERVSGKPFEQLVRELVFVPLGMSSARGAIRAEDRARYAQGYTVYAGDLGWLDRDRLGVAPWADVTFAAGCVAATAHDMAKYARWLIAAARGHGAPLLSDADARRFTTATVDAPGWAQPGARYGFGLATVPLDGRTMLHHTGGMIAFTSSIHVDAAAGVACFASTTLTGFPGYRPRDITSYACHMLRVAREGGVASAPKPTRAPIAAPGDYMGRFARADGRTLVLAVAGDGLRAIYPGGVAGVESPAPDLLVVRDPVWLRFSLAAERAGGKVAGYWHGGDWYGAPGSAPKPTAAPEMAALTGRYDTDNLWGGVMRIVARGDRLFADGVTPLTRLPDGSWRVGEDDWSPERIWFDGAIAGQPQRLSLSGTDYFRRADG
;
A
#
# COMPACT_ATOMS: atom_id res chain seq x y z
N ALA A 1 10.96 -15.05 -21.80
CA ALA A 1 12.03 -15.98 -21.38
C ALA A 1 11.74 -16.40 -19.95
N ALA A 2 11.88 -17.69 -19.60
CA ALA A 2 11.66 -18.17 -18.25
C ALA A 2 12.61 -17.43 -17.28
N ALA A 3 12.08 -17.01 -16.13
CA ALA A 3 12.89 -16.45 -15.07
C ALA A 3 13.96 -17.47 -14.64
N PRO A 4 15.19 -17.04 -14.29
CA PRO A 4 16.18 -17.96 -13.76
C PRO A 4 15.65 -18.60 -12.49
N ALA A 5 15.97 -19.87 -12.28
CA ALA A 5 15.71 -20.54 -11.02
C ALA A 5 16.36 -19.72 -9.89
N ALA A 6 15.64 -19.56 -8.79
CA ALA A 6 16.18 -18.90 -7.60
C ALA A 6 17.49 -19.57 -7.20
N THR A 7 18.58 -18.80 -7.10
CA THR A 7 19.85 -19.30 -6.59
C THR A 7 19.70 -19.63 -5.11
N ASP A 8 20.30 -20.74 -4.66
CA ASP A 8 20.23 -21.21 -3.28
C ASP A 8 21.08 -20.32 -2.37
N GLY A 9 20.49 -19.25 -1.85
CA GLY A 9 21.06 -18.42 -0.79
C GLY A 9 20.51 -18.83 0.59
N ILE A 10 20.71 -20.08 1.00
CA ILE A 10 20.42 -20.51 2.38
C ILE A 10 21.70 -20.31 3.19
N GLU A 11 21.80 -19.16 3.83
CA GLU A 11 22.80 -18.97 4.88
C GLU A 11 22.24 -19.54 6.19
N HIS A 12 22.68 -20.73 6.54
CA HIS A 12 22.44 -21.31 7.86
C HIS A 12 23.40 -20.69 8.89
N ALA A 13 23.13 -19.48 9.33
CA ALA A 13 23.74 -18.94 10.53
C ALA A 13 22.89 -19.39 11.73
N GLY A 14 23.31 -20.45 12.42
CA GLY A 14 22.68 -20.95 13.64
C GLY A 14 21.98 -22.30 13.45
N LEU A 15 22.69 -23.36 13.77
CA LEU A 15 22.15 -24.73 13.84
C LEU A 15 21.38 -24.89 15.16
N THR A 16 20.07 -24.63 15.12
CA THR A 16 19.19 -24.83 16.28
C THR A 16 18.62 -26.26 16.37
N GLY A 17 19.14 -27.20 15.55
CA GLY A 17 18.62 -28.57 15.48
C GLY A 17 17.27 -28.70 14.77
N ARG A 18 16.73 -27.60 14.21
CA ARG A 18 15.44 -27.58 13.47
C ARG A 18 15.70 -27.64 11.97
N ASP A 19 14.88 -28.42 11.26
CA ASP A 19 14.94 -28.48 9.79
C ASP A 19 13.97 -27.48 9.15
N TYR A 20 14.49 -26.35 8.69
CA TYR A 20 13.71 -25.33 7.98
C TYR A 20 13.66 -25.55 6.45
N ARG A 21 14.36 -26.54 5.90
CA ARG A 21 14.42 -26.79 4.45
C ARG A 21 13.03 -26.97 3.81
N PRO A 22 12.09 -27.72 4.40
CA PRO A 22 10.73 -27.81 3.85
C PRO A 22 9.99 -26.48 3.81
N ALA A 23 10.14 -25.65 4.85
CA ALA A 23 9.52 -24.33 4.91
C ALA A 23 10.09 -23.39 3.84
N VAL A 24 11.41 -23.36 3.68
CA VAL A 24 12.08 -22.55 2.64
C VAL A 24 11.67 -23.01 1.24
N ALA A 25 11.63 -24.32 0.98
CA ALA A 25 11.18 -24.87 -0.30
C ALA A 25 9.73 -24.49 -0.63
N ALA A 26 8.82 -24.56 0.34
CA ALA A 26 7.43 -24.19 0.16
C ALA A 26 7.26 -22.68 -0.12
N VAL A 27 7.98 -21.81 0.61
CA VAL A 27 7.95 -20.36 0.36
C VAL A 27 8.55 -20.01 -1.00
N ARG A 28 9.64 -20.68 -1.40
CA ARG A 28 10.21 -20.52 -2.74
C ARG A 28 9.19 -20.87 -3.83
N ALA A 29 8.49 -21.97 -3.69
CA ALA A 29 7.43 -22.35 -4.64
C ALA A 29 6.32 -21.30 -4.71
N GLN A 30 5.96 -20.68 -3.58
CA GLN A 30 5.01 -19.57 -3.53
C GLN A 30 5.55 -18.33 -4.27
N VAL A 31 6.80 -17.94 -4.01
CA VAL A 31 7.47 -16.82 -4.70
C VAL A 31 7.49 -17.02 -6.21
N MET A 32 7.85 -18.23 -6.68
CA MET A 32 7.88 -18.54 -8.11
C MET A 32 6.49 -18.45 -8.77
N ARG A 33 5.42 -18.82 -8.04
CA ARG A 33 4.06 -18.63 -8.53
C ARG A 33 3.70 -17.15 -8.65
N HIS A 34 4.02 -16.32 -7.64
CA HIS A 34 3.78 -14.87 -7.72
C HIS A 34 4.51 -14.22 -8.90
N LEU A 35 5.77 -14.60 -9.16
CA LEU A 35 6.50 -14.13 -10.33
C LEU A 35 5.75 -14.50 -11.63
N ALA A 36 5.31 -15.75 -11.74
CA ALA A 36 4.69 -16.27 -12.97
C ALA A 36 3.28 -15.69 -13.18
N ASP A 37 2.45 -15.69 -12.13
CA ASP A 37 1.04 -15.33 -12.23
C ASP A 37 0.83 -13.82 -12.37
N HIS A 38 1.75 -13.02 -11.83
CA HIS A 38 1.67 -11.57 -11.86
C HIS A 38 2.69 -10.90 -12.80
N GLY A 39 3.58 -11.68 -13.43
CA GLY A 39 4.61 -11.13 -14.32
C GLY A 39 5.61 -10.21 -13.60
N ILE A 40 5.82 -10.41 -12.29
CA ILE A 40 6.74 -9.60 -11.49
C ILE A 40 8.18 -9.91 -11.91
N PRO A 41 9.02 -8.89 -12.22
CA PRO A 41 10.40 -9.13 -12.65
C PRO A 41 11.29 -9.75 -11.57
N ALA A 42 11.14 -9.31 -10.32
CA ALA A 42 11.94 -9.83 -9.21
C ALA A 42 11.21 -9.73 -7.88
N ILE A 43 11.45 -10.72 -7.03
CA ILE A 43 11.01 -10.75 -5.61
C ILE A 43 12.20 -11.17 -4.76
N THR A 44 12.46 -10.42 -3.68
CA THR A 44 13.39 -10.82 -2.61
C THR A 44 12.61 -11.16 -1.35
N VAL A 45 13.05 -12.20 -0.63
CA VAL A 45 12.46 -12.61 0.65
C VAL A 45 13.56 -12.85 1.67
N ALA A 46 13.34 -12.41 2.90
CA ALA A 46 14.14 -12.76 4.07
C ALA A 46 13.25 -13.45 5.11
N MET A 47 13.63 -14.64 5.53
CA MET A 47 12.96 -15.44 6.55
C MET A 47 13.89 -15.59 7.74
N VAL A 48 13.42 -15.31 8.97
CA VAL A 48 14.26 -15.39 10.17
C VAL A 48 13.51 -16.01 11.34
N ASP A 49 14.28 -16.55 12.28
CA ASP A 49 13.78 -16.89 13.61
C ASP A 49 14.54 -16.15 14.72
N ALA A 50 14.06 -16.33 15.97
CA ALA A 50 14.67 -15.74 17.15
C ALA A 50 16.02 -16.37 17.53
N ASP A 51 16.30 -17.59 17.06
CA ASP A 51 17.43 -18.42 17.52
C ASP A 51 18.63 -18.38 16.55
N GLY A 52 18.60 -17.50 15.54
CA GLY A 52 19.71 -17.27 14.62
C GLY A 52 19.52 -17.80 13.20
N PHE A 53 18.43 -18.51 12.91
CA PHE A 53 18.13 -18.94 11.53
C PHE A 53 17.86 -17.73 10.64
N ALA A 54 18.43 -17.75 9.42
CA ALA A 54 18.08 -16.84 8.33
C ALA A 54 18.13 -17.60 6.99
N ALA A 55 17.16 -17.31 6.13
CA ALA A 55 17.16 -17.77 4.76
C ALA A 55 16.74 -16.63 3.83
N PHE A 56 17.35 -16.57 2.66
CA PHE A 56 17.11 -15.56 1.65
C PHE A 56 16.65 -16.23 0.34
N ILE A 57 15.62 -15.69 -0.27
CA ILE A 57 15.07 -16.18 -1.53
C ILE A 57 15.06 -15.03 -2.54
N PRO A 58 16.19 -14.72 -3.20
CA PRO A 58 16.18 -13.85 -4.37
C PRO A 58 15.64 -14.63 -5.57
N ALA A 59 14.64 -14.10 -6.26
CA ALA A 59 14.02 -14.75 -7.40
C ALA A 59 13.76 -13.75 -8.54
N GLY A 60 14.04 -14.13 -9.78
CA GLY A 60 13.89 -13.29 -10.95
C GLY A 60 15.14 -12.49 -11.32
N PHE A 61 14.92 -11.34 -11.99
CA PHE A 61 16.00 -10.49 -12.52
C PHE A 61 16.07 -9.15 -11.80
N ALA A 62 17.26 -8.79 -11.33
CA ALA A 62 17.55 -7.43 -10.86
C ALA A 62 17.50 -6.40 -12.01
N ASP A 63 17.84 -6.84 -13.23
CA ASP A 63 17.69 -6.06 -14.46
C ASP A 63 17.27 -7.02 -15.57
N VAL A 64 16.04 -6.85 -16.07
CA VAL A 64 15.46 -7.75 -17.10
C VAL A 64 16.18 -7.60 -18.44
N ASP A 65 16.49 -6.36 -18.84
CA ASP A 65 17.08 -6.08 -20.15
C ASP A 65 18.52 -6.60 -20.24
N LYS A 66 19.28 -6.41 -19.16
CA LYS A 66 20.66 -6.92 -19.05
C LYS A 66 20.73 -8.37 -18.57
N ARG A 67 19.59 -8.98 -18.22
CA ARG A 67 19.50 -10.35 -17.68
C ARG A 67 20.36 -10.56 -16.44
N VAL A 68 20.48 -9.53 -15.59
CA VAL A 68 21.19 -9.64 -14.32
C VAL A 68 20.28 -10.36 -13.31
N ALA A 69 20.72 -11.52 -12.82
CA ALA A 69 19.97 -12.25 -11.80
C ALA A 69 19.87 -11.46 -10.50
N LEU A 70 18.73 -11.57 -9.79
CA LEU A 70 18.59 -10.96 -8.48
C LEU A 70 19.51 -11.67 -7.47
N GLY A 71 20.25 -10.89 -6.68
CA GLY A 71 21.00 -11.36 -5.51
C GLY A 71 20.46 -10.75 -4.22
N PRO A 72 20.83 -11.30 -3.05
CA PRO A 72 20.31 -10.86 -1.75
C PRO A 72 20.82 -9.47 -1.32
N ASP A 73 21.85 -8.96 -1.99
CA ASP A 73 22.50 -7.67 -1.68
C ASP A 73 21.95 -6.49 -2.51
N HIS A 74 21.00 -6.74 -3.42
CA HIS A 74 20.34 -5.65 -4.12
C HIS A 74 19.46 -4.84 -3.16
N LEU A 75 19.55 -3.52 -3.26
CA LEU A 75 18.67 -2.61 -2.53
C LEU A 75 17.26 -2.62 -3.12
N PHE A 76 16.28 -2.55 -2.22
CA PHE A 76 14.88 -2.33 -2.52
C PHE A 76 14.38 -1.11 -1.76
N GLN A 77 13.57 -0.28 -2.39
CA GLN A 77 12.86 0.80 -1.72
C GLN A 77 11.72 0.18 -0.91
N ILE A 78 11.83 0.21 0.44
CA ILE A 78 10.87 -0.50 1.30
C ILE A 78 9.60 0.30 1.60
N GLY A 79 9.51 1.53 1.07
CA GLY A 79 8.33 2.38 1.18
C GLY A 79 7.90 2.61 2.62
N SER A 80 6.63 2.53 2.89
CA SER A 80 6.04 2.88 4.18
C SER A 80 6.48 2.01 5.37
N ILE A 81 7.23 0.92 5.16
CA ILE A 81 7.92 0.25 6.28
C ILE A 81 8.91 1.23 6.95
N THR A 82 9.38 2.26 6.23
CA THR A 82 10.14 3.40 6.76
C THR A 82 9.48 4.04 7.99
N LYS A 83 8.15 4.05 8.05
CA LYS A 83 7.42 4.68 9.15
C LYS A 83 7.77 4.07 10.52
N SER A 84 8.02 2.77 10.56
CA SER A 84 8.47 2.11 11.79
C SER A 84 9.86 2.59 12.22
N PHE A 85 10.75 2.88 11.29
CA PHE A 85 12.06 3.47 11.58
C PHE A 85 11.95 4.91 12.06
N ALA A 86 11.07 5.72 11.47
CA ALA A 86 10.83 7.09 11.90
C ALA A 86 10.23 7.15 13.32
N ALA A 87 9.22 6.32 13.59
CA ALA A 87 8.61 6.20 14.92
C ALA A 87 9.60 5.69 15.96
N LEU A 88 10.50 4.77 15.57
CA LEU A 88 11.57 4.27 16.42
C LEU A 88 12.57 5.39 16.77
N CYS A 89 12.99 6.21 15.80
CA CYS A 89 13.82 7.40 16.05
C CYS A 89 13.12 8.39 17.00
N ALA A 90 11.83 8.63 16.81
CA ALA A 90 11.04 9.51 17.69
C ALA A 90 11.02 8.98 19.14
N LEU A 91 10.80 7.68 19.31
CA LEU A 91 10.79 7.06 20.63
C LEU A 91 12.18 7.07 21.30
N ILE A 92 13.26 6.82 20.54
CA ILE A 92 14.63 6.90 21.05
C ILE A 92 14.95 8.34 21.52
N LEU A 93 14.62 9.36 20.74
CA LEU A 93 14.83 10.76 21.13
C LEU A 93 13.96 11.14 22.34
N SER A 94 12.74 10.62 22.41
CA SER A 94 11.87 10.82 23.58
C SER A 94 12.42 10.18 24.84
N ALA A 95 12.90 8.95 24.75
CA ALA A 95 13.55 8.26 25.88
C ALA A 95 14.82 8.98 26.38
N ARG A 96 15.48 9.76 25.51
CA ARG A 96 16.63 10.61 25.85
C ARG A 96 16.23 11.99 26.40
N GLY A 97 14.93 12.28 26.52
CA GLY A 97 14.42 13.59 26.95
C GLY A 97 14.62 14.71 25.92
N GLN A 98 14.91 14.38 24.67
CA GLN A 98 15.16 15.35 23.59
C GLN A 98 13.89 15.70 22.80
N LEU A 99 12.85 14.89 22.87
CA LEU A 99 11.59 15.06 22.15
C LEU A 99 10.41 14.69 23.05
N ASP A 100 9.44 15.59 23.16
CA ASP A 100 8.13 15.27 23.75
C ASP A 100 7.17 14.81 22.65
N LEU A 101 6.72 13.57 22.72
CA LEU A 101 5.76 13.02 21.77
C LEU A 101 4.36 13.63 21.88
N ASN A 102 4.07 14.31 22.98
CA ASN A 102 2.80 15.02 23.19
C ASN A 102 2.89 16.52 22.83
N ALA A 103 4.05 17.00 22.39
CA ALA A 103 4.20 18.39 21.94
C ALA A 103 3.31 18.64 20.71
N ALA A 104 2.69 19.82 20.66
CA ALA A 104 1.93 20.24 19.49
C ALA A 104 2.85 20.38 18.27
N VAL A 105 2.42 19.83 17.13
CA VAL A 105 3.22 19.84 15.90
C VAL A 105 3.56 21.25 15.44
N VAL A 106 2.62 22.20 15.61
CA VAL A 106 2.82 23.61 15.25
C VAL A 106 3.93 24.28 16.07
N ASP A 107 4.18 23.83 17.30
CA ASP A 107 5.25 24.36 18.14
C ASP A 107 6.62 23.76 17.75
N LEU A 108 6.62 22.50 17.28
CA LEU A 108 7.80 21.85 16.72
C LEU A 108 8.15 22.38 15.33
N LEU A 109 7.15 22.75 14.53
CA LEU A 109 7.28 23.16 13.12
C LEU A 109 6.58 24.51 12.86
N PRO A 110 7.10 25.63 13.39
CA PRO A 110 6.40 26.93 13.36
C PRO A 110 6.25 27.53 11.94
N GLY A 111 6.69 26.88 10.89
CA GLY A 111 6.48 27.29 9.50
C GLY A 111 5.34 26.53 8.80
N ILE A 112 4.75 25.54 9.46
CA ILE A 112 3.68 24.71 8.90
C ILE A 112 2.38 24.99 9.66
N ASP A 113 1.36 25.44 8.94
CA ASP A 113 0.06 25.79 9.52
C ASP A 113 -0.83 24.54 9.66
N VAL A 114 -0.62 23.80 10.76
CA VAL A 114 -1.46 22.66 11.16
C VAL A 114 -2.30 23.01 12.39
N PRO A 115 -3.48 22.40 12.58
CA PRO A 115 -4.29 22.59 13.76
C PRO A 115 -3.51 22.32 15.07
N ARG A 116 -3.61 23.26 16.03
CA ARG A 116 -2.81 23.24 17.28
C ARG A 116 -3.09 22.03 18.18
N ASN A 117 -4.25 21.40 18.05
CA ASN A 117 -4.62 20.20 18.81
C ASN A 117 -3.93 18.92 18.32
N ILE A 118 -3.13 18.99 17.27
CA ILE A 118 -2.37 17.84 16.76
C ILE A 118 -1.05 17.75 17.49
N ALA A 119 -0.87 16.69 18.28
CA ALA A 119 0.39 16.32 18.87
C ALA A 119 1.18 15.38 17.95
N LEU A 120 2.51 15.28 18.15
CA LEU A 120 3.36 14.37 17.36
C LEU A 120 2.91 12.91 17.48
N MET A 121 2.44 12.47 18.65
CA MET A 121 1.92 11.12 18.86
C MET A 121 0.72 10.82 17.95
N HIS A 122 -0.17 11.79 17.72
CA HIS A 122 -1.31 11.62 16.80
C HIS A 122 -0.87 11.36 15.36
N LEU A 123 0.27 11.94 14.92
CA LEU A 123 0.86 11.65 13.62
C LEU A 123 1.42 10.23 13.56
N ILE A 124 2.13 9.81 14.61
CA ILE A 124 2.73 8.47 14.71
C ILE A 124 1.67 7.38 14.61
N GLU A 125 0.51 7.58 15.23
CA GLU A 125 -0.60 6.63 15.28
C GLU A 125 -1.59 6.74 14.12
N HIS A 126 -1.44 7.74 13.22
CA HIS A 126 -2.43 8.05 12.18
C HIS A 126 -3.81 8.43 12.75
N SER A 127 -3.85 9.05 13.92
CA SER A 127 -5.07 9.49 14.62
C SER A 127 -5.27 11.00 14.58
N SER A 128 -4.53 11.72 13.74
CA SER A 128 -4.50 13.18 13.69
C SER A 128 -5.67 13.83 12.95
N GLY A 129 -6.30 13.11 12.03
CA GLY A 129 -7.32 13.66 11.13
C GLY A 129 -6.77 14.45 9.94
N LEU A 130 -5.44 14.47 9.73
CA LEU A 130 -4.82 15.06 8.54
C LEU A 130 -5.06 14.17 7.32
N PRO A 131 -5.13 14.76 6.09
CA PRO A 131 -5.21 14.00 4.86
C PRO A 131 -3.92 13.20 4.58
N ASP A 132 -4.01 12.22 3.66
CA ASP A 132 -2.91 11.31 3.38
C ASP A 132 -1.74 12.02 2.68
N ASP A 133 -1.90 12.38 1.42
CA ASP A 133 -0.80 12.88 0.58
C ASP A 133 -0.88 14.39 0.29
N ALA A 134 -1.31 15.19 1.26
CA ALA A 134 -1.34 16.63 1.08
C ALA A 134 0.09 17.21 1.01
N PRO A 135 0.35 18.18 0.12
CA PRO A 135 1.62 18.92 0.11
C PRO A 135 1.76 19.77 1.39
N LEU A 136 3.00 20.12 1.76
CA LEU A 136 3.26 20.93 2.96
C LEU A 136 2.54 22.30 2.95
N PHE A 137 2.26 22.83 1.77
CA PHE A 137 1.55 24.10 1.59
C PHE A 137 0.41 23.90 0.57
N PRO A 138 -0.75 23.38 1.01
CA PRO A 138 -1.85 23.08 0.09
C PRO A 138 -2.45 24.36 -0.49
N ARG A 139 -2.37 24.52 -1.81
CA ARG A 139 -2.83 25.72 -2.52
C ARG A 139 -4.30 26.08 -2.30
N PRO A 140 -5.27 25.14 -2.32
CA PRO A 140 -6.68 25.48 -2.20
C PRO A 140 -7.05 26.19 -0.89
N THR A 141 -6.27 25.97 0.17
CA THR A 141 -6.50 26.53 1.50
C THR A 141 -5.50 27.64 1.88
N GLY A 142 -4.70 28.10 0.92
CA GLY A 142 -3.68 29.14 1.17
C GLY A 142 -2.55 28.68 2.09
N GLY A 143 -2.21 27.39 2.05
CA GLY A 143 -1.14 26.80 2.85
C GLY A 143 -1.58 26.23 4.20
N LYS A 144 -2.86 26.35 4.56
CA LYS A 144 -3.39 25.83 5.84
C LYS A 144 -3.84 24.39 5.72
N HIS A 145 -3.43 23.55 6.66
CA HIS A 145 -3.96 22.20 6.77
C HIS A 145 -5.28 22.16 7.53
N TRP A 146 -6.07 21.14 7.26
CA TRP A 146 -7.37 20.88 7.88
C TRP A 146 -7.40 19.49 8.50
N GLN A 147 -8.39 19.25 9.34
CA GLN A 147 -8.70 17.93 9.91
C GLN A 147 -10.06 17.46 9.43
N GLY A 148 -10.18 16.16 9.15
CA GLY A 148 -11.47 15.51 8.93
C GLY A 148 -12.19 15.22 10.24
N TYR A 149 -11.44 15.00 11.33
CA TYR A 149 -11.94 14.64 12.66
C TYR A 149 -10.97 15.10 13.75
N ALA A 150 -11.44 15.16 14.99
CA ALA A 150 -10.60 15.47 16.15
C ALA A 150 -9.64 14.29 16.44
N PRO A 151 -8.39 14.56 16.92
CA PRO A 151 -7.43 13.50 17.22
C PRO A 151 -8.03 12.41 18.12
N HIS A 152 -7.63 11.16 17.85
CA HIS A 152 -8.09 9.91 18.51
C HIS A 152 -9.57 9.53 18.29
N THR A 153 -10.37 10.29 17.53
CA THR A 153 -11.77 9.90 17.28
C THR A 153 -11.93 8.89 16.13
N HIS A 154 -11.03 8.95 15.16
CA HIS A 154 -10.96 8.02 14.04
C HIS A 154 -9.51 7.74 13.70
N TRP A 155 -9.30 6.79 12.80
CA TRP A 155 -8.03 6.44 12.24
C TRP A 155 -8.03 6.69 10.72
N SER A 156 -7.04 7.42 10.21
CA SER A 156 -6.83 7.63 8.78
C SER A 156 -5.34 7.72 8.50
N TYR A 157 -4.87 6.86 7.62
CA TYR A 157 -3.47 6.84 7.21
C TYR A 157 -3.04 8.19 6.66
N SER A 158 -1.82 8.66 7.01
CA SER A 158 -1.31 9.96 6.55
C SER A 158 0.20 9.92 6.30
N ASN A 159 0.60 10.02 5.04
CA ASN A 159 1.98 10.23 4.63
C ASN A 159 2.46 11.63 5.00
N LEU A 160 1.56 12.65 4.88
CA LEU A 160 1.84 13.99 5.39
C LEU A 160 2.25 13.94 6.86
N GLY A 161 1.52 13.19 7.70
CA GLY A 161 1.84 13.04 9.11
C GLY A 161 3.27 12.57 9.33
N TYR A 162 3.72 11.55 8.60
CA TYR A 162 5.09 11.05 8.72
C TYR A 162 6.15 11.94 8.06
N THR A 163 5.79 12.73 7.06
CA THR A 163 6.65 13.80 6.56
C THR A 163 6.91 14.85 7.64
N LEU A 164 5.86 15.26 8.35
CA LEU A 164 5.98 16.20 9.49
C LEU A 164 6.77 15.59 10.66
N ILE A 165 6.64 14.29 10.94
CA ILE A 165 7.49 13.60 11.93
C ILE A 165 8.95 13.71 11.52
N GLY A 166 9.30 13.41 10.28
CA GLY A 166 10.66 13.53 9.78
C GLY A 166 11.23 14.94 10.00
N MET A 167 10.48 15.96 9.62
CA MET A 167 10.87 17.37 9.83
C MET A 167 11.05 17.72 11.30
N ALA A 168 10.19 17.23 12.19
CA ALA A 168 10.33 17.44 13.64
C ALA A 168 11.57 16.75 14.19
N LEU A 169 11.87 15.53 13.73
CA LEU A 169 13.08 14.80 14.11
C LEU A 169 14.35 15.53 13.67
N GLU A 170 14.38 16.05 12.43
CA GLU A 170 15.50 16.84 11.91
C GLU A 170 15.72 18.13 12.70
N ARG A 171 14.63 18.85 13.00
CA ARG A 171 14.68 20.08 13.78
C ARG A 171 15.23 19.86 15.19
N VAL A 172 14.75 18.82 15.87
CA VAL A 172 15.15 18.53 17.27
C VAL A 172 16.58 17.99 17.34
N SER A 173 16.98 17.13 16.39
CA SER A 173 18.30 16.51 16.39
C SER A 173 19.39 17.37 15.74
N GLY A 174 19.00 18.35 14.90
CA GLY A 174 19.93 19.12 14.07
C GLY A 174 20.57 18.29 12.95
N LYS A 175 20.03 17.11 12.63
CA LYS A 175 20.58 16.19 11.63
C LYS A 175 19.53 15.85 10.58
N PRO A 176 19.92 15.66 9.29
CA PRO A 176 19.03 15.06 8.31
C PRO A 176 18.50 13.70 8.74
N PHE A 177 17.28 13.36 8.39
CA PHE A 177 16.65 12.08 8.78
C PHE A 177 17.50 10.87 8.37
N GLU A 178 18.11 10.90 7.20
CA GLU A 178 18.99 9.82 6.71
C GLU A 178 20.19 9.56 7.63
N GLN A 179 20.77 10.62 8.17
CA GLN A 179 21.86 10.49 9.14
C GLN A 179 21.34 9.99 10.49
N LEU A 180 20.22 10.55 10.93
CA LEU A 180 19.62 10.21 12.22
C LEU A 180 19.24 8.72 12.29
N VAL A 181 18.50 8.20 11.29
CA VAL A 181 18.11 6.79 11.28
C VAL A 181 19.32 5.86 11.14
N ARG A 182 20.34 6.27 10.41
CA ARG A 182 21.59 5.53 10.31
C ARG A 182 22.27 5.40 11.66
N GLU A 183 22.42 6.50 12.40
CA GLU A 183 23.09 6.52 13.71
C GLU A 183 22.28 5.79 14.79
N LEU A 184 20.97 6.01 14.82
CA LEU A 184 20.11 5.49 15.88
C LEU A 184 19.67 4.05 15.68
N VAL A 185 19.57 3.58 14.43
CA VAL A 185 18.97 2.28 14.11
C VAL A 185 19.91 1.40 13.28
N PHE A 186 20.39 1.87 12.11
CA PHE A 186 21.11 0.99 11.19
C PHE A 186 22.45 0.52 11.75
N VAL A 187 23.24 1.44 12.30
CA VAL A 187 24.55 1.11 12.88
C VAL A 187 24.41 0.16 14.08
N PRO A 188 23.56 0.42 15.08
CA PRO A 188 23.39 -0.48 16.20
C PRO A 188 22.88 -1.87 15.83
N LEU A 189 22.05 -2.01 14.78
CA LEU A 189 21.56 -3.29 14.28
C LEU A 189 22.50 -3.95 13.26
N GLY A 190 23.58 -3.27 12.85
CA GLY A 190 24.49 -3.76 11.83
C GLY A 190 23.90 -3.80 10.42
N MET A 191 22.91 -2.95 10.11
CA MET A 191 22.28 -2.81 8.78
C MET A 191 23.18 -1.99 7.85
N SER A 192 24.32 -2.56 7.47
CA SER A 192 25.42 -1.84 6.82
C SER A 192 25.11 -1.37 5.40
N SER A 193 24.19 -2.02 4.71
CA SER A 193 23.78 -1.68 3.35
C SER A 193 22.57 -0.73 3.28
N ALA A 194 21.79 -0.61 4.36
CA ALA A 194 20.60 0.22 4.41
C ALA A 194 20.89 1.70 4.15
N ARG A 195 19.94 2.38 3.53
CA ARG A 195 19.97 3.80 3.19
C ARG A 195 18.78 4.51 3.83
N GLY A 196 19.04 5.62 4.50
CA GLY A 196 18.02 6.48 5.10
C GLY A 196 17.40 7.49 4.11
N ALA A 197 17.90 7.49 2.88
CA ALA A 197 17.35 8.23 1.76
C ALA A 197 17.55 7.43 0.46
N ILE A 198 16.64 7.62 -0.50
CA ILE A 198 16.77 7.08 -1.85
C ILE A 198 17.43 8.16 -2.69
N ARG A 199 18.60 7.86 -3.27
CA ARG A 199 19.36 8.81 -4.06
C ARG A 199 19.87 8.20 -5.35
N ALA A 200 19.93 8.98 -6.40
CA ALA A 200 20.38 8.57 -7.74
C ALA A 200 21.82 8.04 -7.73
N GLU A 201 22.68 8.52 -6.83
CA GLU A 201 24.07 8.07 -6.69
C GLU A 201 24.19 6.59 -6.30
N ASP A 202 23.22 6.05 -5.54
CA ASP A 202 23.16 4.65 -5.16
C ASP A 202 22.42 3.74 -6.17
N ARG A 203 21.88 4.33 -7.27
CA ARG A 203 20.98 3.62 -8.20
C ARG A 203 21.52 2.29 -8.71
N ALA A 204 22.83 2.21 -8.96
CA ALA A 204 23.47 0.98 -9.44
C ALA A 204 23.41 -0.19 -8.46
N ARG A 205 23.10 0.05 -7.19
CA ARG A 205 22.97 -0.97 -6.14
C ARG A 205 21.55 -1.51 -6.00
N TYR A 206 20.55 -0.83 -6.60
CA TYR A 206 19.16 -1.24 -6.54
C TYR A 206 18.85 -2.30 -7.60
N ALA A 207 17.92 -3.20 -7.28
CA ALA A 207 17.19 -3.89 -8.33
C ALA A 207 16.44 -2.86 -9.17
N GLN A 208 16.41 -3.04 -10.50
CA GLN A 208 15.69 -2.15 -11.41
C GLN A 208 14.19 -2.25 -11.16
N GLY A 209 13.56 -1.11 -10.87
CA GLY A 209 12.13 -1.01 -10.73
C GLY A 209 11.42 -0.91 -12.08
N TYR A 210 10.25 -1.51 -12.17
CA TYR A 210 9.43 -1.54 -13.38
C TYR A 210 8.03 -1.03 -13.11
N THR A 211 7.39 -0.51 -14.15
CA THR A 211 5.99 -0.12 -14.16
C THR A 211 5.32 -0.61 -15.43
N VAL A 212 3.99 -0.70 -15.43
CA VAL A 212 3.24 -1.03 -16.65
C VAL A 212 3.32 0.13 -17.64
N TYR A 213 3.46 -0.18 -18.92
CA TYR A 213 3.63 0.83 -19.97
C TYR A 213 2.39 1.72 -20.15
N ALA A 214 1.20 1.15 -19.98
CA ALA A 214 -0.09 1.84 -20.06
C ALA A 214 -0.72 2.00 -18.66
N GLY A 215 0.00 2.59 -17.72
CA GLY A 215 -0.35 2.65 -16.30
C GLY A 215 -1.64 3.36 -15.93
N ASP A 216 -2.30 4.02 -16.89
CA ASP A 216 -3.61 4.65 -16.72
C ASP A 216 -4.81 3.69 -16.89
N LEU A 217 -4.59 2.49 -17.40
CA LEU A 217 -5.65 1.51 -17.70
C LEU A 217 -5.73 0.34 -16.70
N GLY A 218 -4.98 0.35 -15.64
CA GLY A 218 -4.82 -0.82 -14.77
C GLY A 218 -3.85 -1.84 -15.40
N TRP A 219 -3.53 -2.89 -14.64
CA TRP A 219 -2.51 -3.83 -15.00
C TRP A 219 -3.09 -5.18 -15.46
N LEU A 220 -2.61 -5.66 -16.60
CA LEU A 220 -2.85 -7.00 -17.11
C LEU A 220 -1.60 -7.85 -16.96
N ASP A 221 -1.78 -9.14 -16.69
CA ASP A 221 -0.68 -10.09 -16.72
C ASP A 221 -0.01 -10.08 -18.09
N ARG A 222 1.31 -10.03 -18.08
CA ARG A 222 2.15 -9.96 -19.28
C ARG A 222 2.05 -8.65 -20.06
N ASP A 223 1.54 -7.57 -19.44
CA ASP A 223 1.67 -6.24 -20.01
C ASP A 223 3.15 -5.91 -20.26
N ARG A 224 3.38 -5.06 -21.24
CA ARG A 224 4.72 -4.54 -21.48
C ARG A 224 5.12 -3.68 -20.28
N LEU A 225 6.22 -4.08 -19.67
CA LEU A 225 6.83 -3.32 -18.60
C LEU A 225 7.83 -2.33 -19.18
N GLY A 226 7.77 -1.10 -18.67
CA GLY A 226 8.80 -0.09 -18.85
C GLY A 226 9.67 0.02 -17.61
N VAL A 227 10.89 0.53 -17.77
CA VAL A 227 11.70 0.96 -16.63
C VAL A 227 10.97 2.10 -15.93
N ALA A 228 10.74 1.95 -14.64
CA ALA A 228 10.07 2.99 -13.85
C ALA A 228 10.93 4.26 -13.74
N PRO A 229 10.32 5.45 -13.67
CA PRO A 229 11.04 6.67 -13.39
C PRO A 229 11.75 6.58 -12.04
N TRP A 230 12.90 7.25 -11.94
CA TRP A 230 13.63 7.37 -10.69
C TRP A 230 13.26 8.70 -10.01
N ALA A 231 13.04 8.66 -8.71
CA ALA A 231 12.93 9.85 -7.88
C ALA A 231 13.82 9.71 -6.65
N ASP A 232 14.52 10.77 -6.32
CA ASP A 232 15.20 10.89 -5.04
C ASP A 232 14.15 11.15 -3.95
N VAL A 233 14.24 10.43 -2.83
CA VAL A 233 13.25 10.50 -1.75
C VAL A 233 13.96 10.61 -0.42
N THR A 234 13.63 11.66 0.34
CA THR A 234 14.26 11.98 1.63
C THR A 234 13.26 12.06 2.79
N PHE A 235 11.95 12.05 2.50
CA PHE A 235 10.93 12.20 3.54
C PHE A 235 10.67 10.89 4.30
N ALA A 236 10.54 11.00 5.62
CA ALA A 236 10.44 9.87 6.56
C ALA A 236 9.20 8.97 6.40
N ALA A 237 8.27 9.35 5.52
CA ALA A 237 7.11 8.51 5.19
C ALA A 237 7.49 7.28 4.35
N GLY A 238 8.65 7.31 3.60
CA GLY A 238 8.93 6.22 2.66
C GLY A 238 10.37 6.11 2.13
N CYS A 239 11.34 6.84 2.66
CA CYS A 239 12.67 7.02 2.04
C CYS A 239 13.70 5.90 2.33
N VAL A 240 13.42 4.93 3.19
CA VAL A 240 14.39 3.88 3.49
C VAL A 240 14.48 2.88 2.34
N ALA A 241 15.73 2.52 2.02
CA ALA A 241 16.03 1.38 1.18
C ALA A 241 16.91 0.38 1.94
N ALA A 242 16.69 -0.90 1.73
CA ALA A 242 17.40 -1.97 2.42
C ALA A 242 17.55 -3.22 1.55
N THR A 243 18.55 -4.03 1.89
CA THR A 243 18.71 -5.39 1.36
C THR A 243 17.89 -6.40 2.17
N ALA A 244 17.73 -7.61 1.64
CA ALA A 244 17.14 -8.71 2.40
C ALA A 244 17.94 -9.00 3.69
N HIS A 245 19.27 -8.93 3.63
CA HIS A 245 20.15 -9.10 4.81
C HIS A 245 19.91 -8.07 5.91
N ASP A 246 19.76 -6.79 5.54
CA ASP A 246 19.46 -5.74 6.51
C ASP A 246 18.08 -5.93 7.14
N MET A 247 17.08 -6.26 6.33
CA MET A 247 15.72 -6.48 6.81
C MET A 247 15.60 -7.72 7.69
N ALA A 248 16.45 -8.74 7.48
CA ALA A 248 16.55 -9.90 8.37
C ALA A 248 17.00 -9.49 9.78
N LYS A 249 17.97 -8.58 9.89
CA LYS A 249 18.45 -8.05 11.18
C LYS A 249 17.36 -7.25 11.89
N TYR A 250 16.67 -6.37 11.15
CA TYR A 250 15.55 -5.60 11.68
C TYR A 250 14.39 -6.50 12.13
N ALA A 251 14.00 -7.47 11.30
CA ALA A 251 12.93 -8.42 11.63
C ALA A 251 13.26 -9.26 12.88
N ARG A 252 14.51 -9.69 13.03
CA ARG A 252 14.95 -10.41 14.25
C ARG A 252 14.90 -9.52 15.49
N TRP A 253 15.33 -8.26 15.37
CA TRP A 253 15.18 -7.30 16.45
C TRP A 253 13.72 -7.07 16.82
N LEU A 254 12.80 -6.98 15.83
CA LEU A 254 11.36 -6.84 16.08
C LEU A 254 10.80 -8.04 16.86
N ILE A 255 11.25 -9.27 16.58
CA ILE A 255 10.87 -10.45 17.39
C ILE A 255 11.29 -10.25 18.85
N ALA A 256 12.53 -9.83 19.09
CA ALA A 256 13.05 -9.59 20.45
C ALA A 256 12.30 -8.45 21.14
N ALA A 257 12.10 -7.32 20.46
CA ALA A 257 11.40 -6.15 20.98
C ALA A 257 9.96 -6.48 21.39
N ALA A 258 9.23 -7.23 20.53
CA ALA A 258 7.86 -7.66 20.85
C ALA A 258 7.77 -8.67 22.00
N ARG A 259 8.88 -9.30 22.34
CA ARG A 259 9.04 -10.14 23.56
C ARG A 259 9.55 -9.35 24.77
N GLY A 260 9.72 -8.03 24.63
CA GLY A 260 10.15 -7.13 25.67
C GLY A 260 11.66 -7.04 25.85
N HIS A 261 12.46 -7.35 24.81
CA HIS A 261 13.91 -7.22 24.79
C HIS A 261 14.33 -6.13 23.80
N GLY A 262 14.57 -4.92 24.30
CA GLY A 262 14.75 -3.72 23.45
C GLY A 262 16.19 -3.49 22.97
N ALA A 263 17.19 -4.10 23.61
CA ALA A 263 18.60 -3.88 23.24
C ALA A 263 18.86 -4.25 21.76
N PRO A 264 19.74 -3.55 21.07
CA PRO A 264 20.57 -2.41 21.52
C PRO A 264 19.89 -1.04 21.37
N LEU A 265 18.62 -0.94 20.92
CA LEU A 265 17.99 0.32 20.52
C LEU A 265 17.20 0.99 21.66
N LEU A 266 16.49 0.21 22.45
CA LEU A 266 15.52 0.66 23.43
C LEU A 266 15.72 -0.04 24.78
N SER A 267 15.15 0.55 25.84
CA SER A 267 14.87 -0.18 27.07
C SER A 267 13.79 -1.25 26.81
N ASP A 268 13.69 -2.24 27.68
CA ASP A 268 12.66 -3.29 27.58
C ASP A 268 11.24 -2.70 27.71
N ALA A 269 11.07 -1.65 28.49
CA ALA A 269 9.79 -0.94 28.60
C ALA A 269 9.42 -0.22 27.31
N ASP A 270 10.37 0.49 26.70
CA ASP A 270 10.14 1.20 25.44
C ASP A 270 9.97 0.24 24.25
N ALA A 271 10.62 -0.91 24.28
CA ALA A 271 10.42 -1.96 23.28
C ALA A 271 8.98 -2.50 23.30
N ARG A 272 8.43 -2.75 24.50
CA ARG A 272 7.02 -3.10 24.65
C ARG A 272 6.10 -1.98 24.16
N ARG A 273 6.41 -0.73 24.49
CA ARG A 273 5.66 0.43 24.01
C ARG A 273 5.69 0.53 22.47
N PHE A 274 6.85 0.36 21.86
CA PHE A 274 7.05 0.41 20.41
C PHE A 274 6.22 -0.65 19.66
N THR A 275 6.12 -1.85 20.21
CA THR A 275 5.46 -3.00 19.56
C THR A 275 3.99 -3.17 19.95
N THR A 276 3.46 -2.29 20.82
CA THR A 276 2.06 -2.28 21.23
C THR A 276 1.26 -1.29 20.39
N ALA A 277 0.24 -1.77 19.70
CA ALA A 277 -0.69 -0.92 18.98
C ALA A 277 -1.64 -0.22 19.96
N THR A 278 -1.88 1.06 19.74
CA THR A 278 -2.58 1.97 20.65
C THR A 278 -3.98 2.34 20.16
N VAL A 279 -4.19 2.36 18.84
CA VAL A 279 -5.47 2.76 18.23
C VAL A 279 -6.01 1.67 17.31
N ASP A 280 -7.34 1.57 17.22
CA ASP A 280 -7.96 0.70 16.22
C ASP A 280 -7.75 1.26 14.83
N ALA A 281 -7.45 0.40 13.85
CA ALA A 281 -7.17 0.80 12.47
C ALA A 281 -8.13 0.07 11.51
N PRO A 282 -9.41 0.45 11.50
CA PRO A 282 -10.40 -0.17 10.63
C PRO A 282 -10.00 0.03 9.16
N GLY A 283 -10.12 -1.03 8.37
CA GLY A 283 -9.74 -1.00 6.95
C GLY A 283 -8.23 -1.18 6.67
N TRP A 284 -7.35 -1.16 7.68
CA TRP A 284 -5.95 -1.49 7.50
C TRP A 284 -5.77 -3.01 7.37
N ALA A 285 -5.24 -3.43 6.24
CA ALA A 285 -4.88 -4.82 5.92
C ALA A 285 -5.99 -5.87 6.12
N GLN A 286 -6.67 -5.90 7.27
CA GLN A 286 -7.75 -6.85 7.60
C GLN A 286 -8.55 -6.41 8.84
N PRO A 287 -9.77 -6.96 9.05
CA PRO A 287 -10.58 -6.66 10.22
C PRO A 287 -9.86 -6.93 11.54
N GLY A 288 -10.06 -6.07 12.53
CA GLY A 288 -9.43 -6.19 13.85
C GLY A 288 -7.97 -5.71 13.90
N ALA A 289 -7.48 -5.08 12.83
CA ALA A 289 -6.17 -4.45 12.86
C ALA A 289 -6.15 -3.26 13.81
N ARG A 290 -5.00 -3.05 14.47
CA ARG A 290 -4.70 -1.89 15.30
C ARG A 290 -3.37 -1.29 14.87
N TYR A 291 -3.11 -0.03 15.17
CA TYR A 291 -1.88 0.68 14.77
C TYR A 291 -1.21 1.35 15.96
N GLY A 292 0.11 1.53 15.88
CA GLY A 292 0.91 2.18 16.91
C GLY A 292 2.13 2.90 16.31
N PHE A 293 3.32 2.60 16.79
CA PHE A 293 4.57 3.24 16.37
C PHE A 293 5.05 2.81 14.97
N GLY A 294 4.31 3.22 13.93
CA GLY A 294 4.67 2.88 12.55
C GLY A 294 4.52 1.40 12.20
N LEU A 295 3.84 0.65 13.05
CA LEU A 295 3.53 -0.77 12.88
C LEU A 295 2.06 -1.03 13.21
N ALA A 296 1.44 -1.90 12.43
CA ALA A 296 0.14 -2.46 12.77
C ALA A 296 0.30 -3.76 13.55
N THR A 297 -0.68 -4.08 14.38
CA THR A 297 -0.94 -5.44 14.84
C THR A 297 -2.14 -5.98 14.10
N VAL A 298 -2.01 -7.17 13.54
CA VAL A 298 -3.04 -7.80 12.73
C VAL A 298 -3.37 -9.19 13.26
N PRO A 299 -4.67 -9.54 13.42
CA PRO A 299 -5.07 -10.90 13.72
C PRO A 299 -4.92 -11.75 12.44
N LEU A 300 -4.15 -12.83 12.52
CA LEU A 300 -3.91 -13.72 11.40
C LEU A 300 -3.73 -15.15 11.89
N ASP A 301 -4.50 -16.10 11.36
CA ASP A 301 -4.47 -17.53 11.74
C ASP A 301 -4.59 -17.77 13.27
N GLY A 302 -5.46 -17.00 13.94
CA GLY A 302 -5.67 -17.06 15.38
C GLY A 302 -4.55 -16.45 16.24
N ARG A 303 -3.64 -15.70 15.63
CA ARG A 303 -2.50 -15.05 16.30
C ARG A 303 -2.50 -13.55 16.01
N THR A 304 -1.83 -12.79 16.86
CA THR A 304 -1.54 -11.36 16.61
C THR A 304 -0.13 -11.22 16.08
N MET A 305 0.02 -10.62 14.91
CA MET A 305 1.32 -10.38 14.27
C MET A 305 1.59 -8.89 14.16
N LEU A 306 2.84 -8.47 14.29
CA LEU A 306 3.26 -7.15 13.82
C LEU A 306 3.32 -7.18 12.29
N HIS A 307 2.87 -6.09 11.68
CA HIS A 307 2.76 -6.01 10.22
C HIS A 307 2.93 -4.57 9.72
N HIS A 308 3.53 -4.43 8.56
CA HIS A 308 3.43 -3.24 7.73
C HIS A 308 3.66 -3.59 6.26
N THR A 309 3.15 -2.75 5.38
CA THR A 309 3.45 -2.82 3.94
C THR A 309 4.15 -1.56 3.47
N GLY A 310 4.80 -1.63 2.33
CA GLY A 310 5.38 -0.48 1.67
C GLY A 310 4.97 -0.41 0.21
N GLY A 311 4.79 0.79 -0.30
CA GLY A 311 4.59 1.08 -1.72
C GLY A 311 5.48 2.22 -2.13
N MET A 312 6.14 2.08 -3.27
CA MET A 312 6.95 3.10 -3.92
C MET A 312 6.59 3.12 -5.41
N ILE A 313 7.17 4.01 -6.19
CA ILE A 313 6.90 4.16 -7.63
C ILE A 313 6.98 2.80 -8.37
N ALA A 314 7.92 1.96 -7.97
CA ALA A 314 8.16 0.68 -8.63
C ALA A 314 8.43 -0.48 -7.68
N PHE A 315 8.19 -0.31 -6.39
CA PHE A 315 8.48 -1.33 -5.38
C PHE A 315 7.30 -1.52 -4.46
N THR A 316 7.02 -2.78 -4.09
CA THR A 316 6.05 -3.09 -3.05
C THR A 316 6.67 -4.05 -2.04
N SER A 317 6.43 -3.81 -0.77
CA SER A 317 7.05 -4.55 0.33
C SER A 317 6.03 -4.99 1.37
N SER A 318 6.36 -6.00 2.13
CA SER A 318 5.61 -6.48 3.30
C SER A 318 6.55 -7.04 4.36
N ILE A 319 6.20 -6.85 5.62
CA ILE A 319 6.84 -7.51 6.77
C ILE A 319 5.76 -8.08 7.68
N HIS A 320 5.95 -9.32 8.15
CA HIS A 320 5.17 -9.94 9.21
C HIS A 320 6.10 -10.48 10.29
N VAL A 321 5.70 -10.32 11.56
CA VAL A 321 6.41 -10.83 12.72
C VAL A 321 5.44 -11.56 13.64
N ASP A 322 5.57 -12.88 13.74
CA ASP A 322 4.93 -13.71 14.76
C ASP A 322 5.85 -13.81 15.97
N ALA A 323 5.75 -12.82 16.86
CA ALA A 323 6.62 -12.75 18.04
C ALA A 323 6.42 -13.94 18.98
N ALA A 324 5.21 -14.45 19.11
CA ALA A 324 4.91 -15.62 19.95
C ALA A 324 5.64 -16.86 19.44
N ALA A 325 5.57 -17.15 18.15
CA ALA A 325 6.33 -18.23 17.54
C ALA A 325 7.82 -17.93 17.38
N GLY A 326 8.23 -16.66 17.46
CA GLY A 326 9.60 -16.23 17.28
C GLY A 326 10.08 -16.35 15.83
N VAL A 327 9.24 -15.97 14.89
CA VAL A 327 9.55 -15.99 13.47
C VAL A 327 9.12 -14.69 12.80
N ALA A 328 9.81 -14.32 11.73
CA ALA A 328 9.45 -13.17 10.93
C ALA A 328 9.84 -13.37 9.46
N CYS A 329 9.16 -12.62 8.59
CA CYS A 329 9.46 -12.60 7.17
C CYS A 329 9.30 -11.19 6.61
N PHE A 330 10.24 -10.81 5.75
CA PHE A 330 10.17 -9.63 4.88
C PHE A 330 10.17 -10.08 3.42
N ALA A 331 9.42 -9.39 2.58
CA ALA A 331 9.47 -9.55 1.12
C ALA A 331 9.33 -8.20 0.42
N SER A 332 10.01 -8.06 -0.74
CA SER A 332 9.86 -6.89 -1.60
C SER A 332 9.94 -7.28 -3.08
N THR A 333 9.26 -6.51 -3.92
CA THR A 333 9.17 -6.74 -5.37
C THR A 333 9.62 -5.51 -6.15
N THR A 334 9.99 -5.69 -7.41
CA THR A 334 10.40 -4.62 -8.34
C THR A 334 9.28 -4.15 -9.25
N LEU A 335 8.04 -4.39 -8.89
CA LEU A 335 6.87 -3.96 -9.64
C LEU A 335 5.81 -3.38 -8.71
N THR A 336 5.31 -2.20 -9.07
CA THR A 336 4.03 -1.66 -8.62
C THR A 336 3.19 -1.38 -9.87
N GLY A 337 1.91 -1.37 -9.77
CA GLY A 337 1.10 -1.01 -10.93
C GLY A 337 -0.26 -1.68 -11.00
N PHE A 338 -0.55 -2.62 -10.10
CA PHE A 338 -1.92 -3.07 -9.94
C PHE A 338 -2.43 -2.75 -8.52
N PRO A 339 -3.67 -2.24 -8.41
CA PRO A 339 -4.18 -1.73 -7.16
C PRO A 339 -4.11 -2.75 -6.04
N GLY A 340 -3.53 -2.34 -4.93
CA GLY A 340 -3.56 -3.10 -3.69
C GLY A 340 -2.59 -4.26 -3.57
N TYR A 341 -1.81 -4.64 -4.61
CA TYR A 341 -0.85 -5.72 -4.45
C TYR A 341 0.25 -5.35 -3.46
N ARG A 342 0.46 -6.24 -2.53
CA ARG A 342 1.60 -6.24 -1.61
C ARG A 342 1.98 -7.71 -1.38
N PRO A 343 3.25 -8.07 -1.18
CA PRO A 343 3.66 -9.46 -0.98
C PRO A 343 3.27 -10.00 0.42
N ARG A 344 2.05 -9.66 0.89
CA ARG A 344 1.49 -10.08 2.19
C ARG A 344 1.31 -11.59 2.28
N ASP A 345 0.85 -12.20 1.20
CA ASP A 345 0.61 -13.66 1.17
C ASP A 345 1.92 -14.43 1.25
N ILE A 346 3.01 -13.88 0.69
CA ILE A 346 4.34 -14.46 0.81
C ILE A 346 4.82 -14.38 2.26
N THR A 347 4.76 -13.19 2.87
CA THR A 347 5.30 -12.97 4.22
C THR A 347 4.48 -13.67 5.30
N SER A 348 3.15 -13.68 5.19
CA SER A 348 2.27 -14.40 6.12
C SER A 348 2.43 -15.91 6.01
N TYR A 349 2.49 -16.44 4.79
CA TYR A 349 2.73 -17.85 4.53
C TYR A 349 4.10 -18.31 5.04
N ALA A 350 5.14 -17.49 4.84
CA ALA A 350 6.47 -17.78 5.35
C ALA A 350 6.50 -17.87 6.89
N CYS A 351 5.84 -16.92 7.59
CA CYS A 351 5.70 -17.00 9.05
C CYS A 351 4.95 -18.28 9.48
N HIS A 352 3.88 -18.65 8.78
CA HIS A 352 3.17 -19.92 9.04
C HIS A 352 4.10 -21.13 8.87
N MET A 353 4.83 -21.23 7.78
CA MET A 353 5.71 -22.36 7.49
C MET A 353 6.89 -22.45 8.47
N LEU A 354 7.48 -21.31 8.86
CA LEU A 354 8.50 -21.27 9.91
C LEU A 354 7.95 -21.72 11.25
N ARG A 355 6.74 -21.30 11.61
CA ARG A 355 6.06 -21.72 12.83
C ARG A 355 5.83 -23.24 12.85
N VAL A 356 5.34 -23.81 11.76
CA VAL A 356 5.17 -25.27 11.62
C VAL A 356 6.50 -26.00 11.86
N ALA A 357 7.59 -25.48 11.32
CA ALA A 357 8.92 -26.09 11.54
C ALA A 357 9.40 -25.95 12.99
N ARG A 358 8.96 -24.90 13.72
CA ARG A 358 9.36 -24.66 15.11
C ARG A 358 8.53 -25.41 16.16
N GLU A 359 7.22 -25.37 15.98
CA GLU A 359 6.24 -25.83 16.98
C GLU A 359 5.61 -27.18 16.60
N GLY A 360 5.85 -27.64 15.37
CA GLY A 360 5.08 -28.72 14.78
C GLY A 360 3.74 -28.23 14.24
N GLY A 361 2.95 -29.13 13.71
CA GLY A 361 1.63 -28.85 13.15
C GLY A 361 1.51 -29.22 11.68
N VAL A 362 0.40 -28.84 11.07
CA VAL A 362 0.10 -29.15 9.67
C VAL A 362 0.53 -27.99 8.79
N ALA A 363 1.39 -28.26 7.83
CA ALA A 363 1.71 -27.29 6.78
C ALA A 363 0.45 -27.01 5.96
N SER A 364 0.06 -25.74 5.85
CA SER A 364 -1.03 -25.35 4.96
C SER A 364 -0.60 -25.37 3.50
N ALA A 365 -1.56 -25.56 2.60
CA ALA A 365 -1.31 -25.32 1.19
C ALA A 365 -0.96 -23.83 0.98
N PRO A 366 -0.13 -23.51 -0.01
CA PRO A 366 0.13 -22.14 -0.38
C PRO A 366 -1.16 -21.41 -0.76
N LYS A 367 -1.27 -20.15 -0.35
CA LYS A 367 -2.43 -19.33 -0.73
C LYS A 367 -2.47 -19.13 -2.25
N PRO A 368 -3.67 -19.08 -2.85
CA PRO A 368 -3.81 -18.66 -4.24
C PRO A 368 -3.19 -17.26 -4.41
N THR A 369 -2.55 -17.02 -5.54
CA THR A 369 -1.99 -15.70 -5.87
C THR A 369 -3.06 -14.66 -6.16
N ARG A 370 -4.30 -15.11 -6.40
CA ARG A 370 -5.50 -14.30 -6.58
C ARG A 370 -6.60 -14.79 -5.65
N ALA A 371 -7.30 -13.86 -5.03
CA ALA A 371 -8.43 -14.22 -4.18
C ALA A 371 -9.56 -14.84 -5.01
N PRO A 372 -10.14 -15.97 -4.59
CA PRO A 372 -11.32 -16.53 -5.23
C PRO A 372 -12.51 -15.57 -5.05
N ILE A 373 -13.40 -15.53 -6.06
CA ILE A 373 -14.64 -14.76 -5.96
C ILE A 373 -15.61 -15.50 -5.02
N ALA A 374 -15.98 -14.85 -3.94
CA ALA A 374 -16.98 -15.41 -3.03
C ALA A 374 -18.35 -15.48 -3.74
N ALA A 375 -19.00 -16.65 -3.69
CA ALA A 375 -20.31 -16.88 -4.29
C ALA A 375 -20.45 -16.35 -5.73
N PRO A 376 -19.63 -16.82 -6.69
CA PRO A 376 -19.62 -16.27 -8.06
C PRO A 376 -20.99 -16.36 -8.75
N GLY A 377 -21.85 -17.28 -8.36
CA GLY A 377 -23.23 -17.39 -8.86
C GLY A 377 -24.10 -16.16 -8.59
N ASP A 378 -23.80 -15.39 -7.54
CA ASP A 378 -24.57 -14.18 -7.19
C ASP A 378 -24.37 -13.01 -8.17
N TYR A 379 -23.27 -13.06 -8.92
CA TYR A 379 -22.89 -12.01 -9.88
C TYR A 379 -23.25 -12.33 -11.33
N MET A 380 -23.67 -13.57 -11.62
CA MET A 380 -23.96 -14.02 -12.97
C MET A 380 -25.22 -13.38 -13.55
N GLY A 381 -25.24 -13.22 -14.86
CA GLY A 381 -26.41 -12.72 -15.58
C GLY A 381 -26.06 -12.06 -16.90
N ARG A 382 -27.12 -11.64 -17.60
CA ARG A 382 -27.02 -10.80 -18.81
C ARG A 382 -27.43 -9.38 -18.47
N PHE A 383 -26.58 -8.43 -18.79
CA PHE A 383 -26.77 -7.01 -18.51
C PHE A 383 -26.66 -6.23 -19.81
N ALA A 384 -27.44 -5.17 -19.96
CA ALA A 384 -27.43 -4.36 -21.16
C ALA A 384 -27.41 -2.86 -20.83
N ARG A 385 -26.65 -2.12 -21.60
CA ARG A 385 -26.65 -0.67 -21.62
C ARG A 385 -27.77 -0.16 -22.57
N ALA A 386 -28.20 1.09 -22.37
CA ALA A 386 -29.27 1.70 -23.18
C ALA A 386 -28.96 1.76 -24.68
N ASP A 387 -27.68 1.81 -25.07
CA ASP A 387 -27.24 1.81 -26.47
C ASP A 387 -27.17 0.39 -27.11
N GLY A 388 -27.59 -0.64 -26.36
CA GLY A 388 -27.63 -2.02 -26.83
C GLY A 388 -26.36 -2.83 -26.59
N ARG A 389 -25.29 -2.24 -26.07
CA ARG A 389 -24.10 -3.00 -25.63
C ARG A 389 -24.47 -3.94 -24.51
N THR A 390 -23.91 -5.16 -24.57
CA THR A 390 -24.22 -6.21 -23.58
C THR A 390 -22.98 -6.70 -22.88
N LEU A 391 -23.19 -7.12 -21.63
CA LEU A 391 -22.23 -7.81 -20.78
C LEU A 391 -22.91 -9.05 -20.22
N VAL A 392 -22.32 -10.22 -20.39
CA VAL A 392 -22.75 -11.45 -19.73
C VAL A 392 -21.67 -11.88 -18.76
N LEU A 393 -22.04 -12.06 -17.49
CA LEU A 393 -21.19 -12.67 -16.49
C LEU A 393 -21.63 -14.11 -16.29
N ALA A 394 -20.71 -15.05 -16.45
CA ALA A 394 -20.97 -16.48 -16.34
C ALA A 394 -19.94 -17.13 -15.40
N VAL A 395 -20.40 -18.09 -14.60
CA VAL A 395 -19.53 -18.91 -13.76
C VAL A 395 -18.63 -19.79 -14.65
N ALA A 396 -17.35 -19.83 -14.33
CA ALA A 396 -16.35 -20.65 -15.00
C ALA A 396 -15.38 -21.25 -13.96
N GLY A 397 -15.56 -22.51 -13.65
CA GLY A 397 -14.85 -23.14 -12.53
C GLY A 397 -15.27 -22.52 -11.20
N ASP A 398 -14.32 -22.07 -10.43
CA ASP A 398 -14.47 -21.35 -9.15
C ASP A 398 -14.50 -19.81 -9.30
N GLY A 399 -14.51 -19.30 -10.54
CA GLY A 399 -14.49 -17.89 -10.85
C GLY A 399 -15.59 -17.43 -11.80
N LEU A 400 -15.43 -16.23 -12.36
CA LEU A 400 -16.32 -15.62 -13.34
C LEU A 400 -15.58 -15.33 -14.66
N ARG A 401 -16.36 -15.35 -15.76
CA ARG A 401 -15.95 -14.80 -17.06
C ARG A 401 -16.93 -13.73 -17.50
N ALA A 402 -16.41 -12.67 -18.05
CA ALA A 402 -17.17 -11.65 -18.77
C ALA A 402 -17.17 -11.97 -20.26
N ILE A 403 -18.36 -11.98 -20.86
CA ILE A 403 -18.59 -12.18 -22.29
C ILE A 403 -19.25 -10.91 -22.84
N TYR A 404 -18.68 -10.31 -23.85
CA TYR A 404 -19.13 -9.04 -24.44
C TYR A 404 -18.84 -9.02 -25.95
N PRO A 405 -19.37 -8.07 -26.73
CA PRO A 405 -19.22 -8.08 -28.19
C PRO A 405 -17.80 -8.04 -28.75
N GLY A 406 -16.78 -7.86 -27.93
CA GLY A 406 -15.37 -7.85 -28.34
C GLY A 406 -14.57 -9.07 -27.87
N GLY A 407 -15.15 -9.94 -27.02
CA GLY A 407 -14.37 -11.06 -26.50
C GLY A 407 -14.91 -11.71 -25.24
N VAL A 408 -14.01 -12.48 -24.61
CA VAL A 408 -14.23 -13.14 -23.32
C VAL A 408 -13.00 -12.90 -22.44
N ALA A 409 -13.23 -12.46 -21.22
CA ALA A 409 -12.16 -12.18 -20.26
C ALA A 409 -12.44 -12.77 -18.88
N GLY A 410 -11.37 -13.06 -18.13
CA GLY A 410 -11.47 -13.42 -16.72
C GLY A 410 -11.91 -12.23 -15.87
N VAL A 411 -12.52 -12.53 -14.72
CA VAL A 411 -13.00 -11.52 -13.78
C VAL A 411 -12.36 -11.75 -12.43
N GLU A 412 -11.95 -10.68 -11.77
CA GLU A 412 -11.45 -10.66 -10.39
C GLU A 412 -12.37 -9.82 -9.51
N SER A 413 -12.39 -10.09 -8.21
CA SER A 413 -13.15 -9.31 -7.23
C SER A 413 -12.21 -8.78 -6.14
N PRO A 414 -11.77 -7.51 -6.24
CA PRO A 414 -10.91 -6.90 -5.21
C PRO A 414 -11.66 -6.61 -3.91
N ALA A 415 -12.99 -6.49 -3.97
CA ALA A 415 -13.86 -6.26 -2.82
C ALA A 415 -15.28 -6.80 -3.13
N PRO A 416 -16.13 -7.02 -2.13
CA PRO A 416 -17.54 -7.34 -2.35
C PRO A 416 -18.20 -6.31 -3.28
N ASP A 417 -19.00 -6.81 -4.21
CA ASP A 417 -19.74 -6.02 -5.20
C ASP A 417 -18.87 -5.16 -6.16
N LEU A 418 -17.56 -5.42 -6.19
CA LEU A 418 -16.63 -4.77 -7.10
C LEU A 418 -15.90 -5.83 -7.94
N LEU A 419 -16.07 -5.76 -9.27
CA LEU A 419 -15.48 -6.71 -10.21
C LEU A 419 -14.54 -5.99 -11.18
N VAL A 420 -13.42 -6.61 -11.49
CA VAL A 420 -12.45 -6.15 -12.51
C VAL A 420 -12.45 -7.14 -13.66
N VAL A 421 -12.84 -6.71 -14.84
CA VAL A 421 -12.76 -7.51 -16.06
C VAL A 421 -11.36 -7.36 -16.66
N ARG A 422 -10.66 -8.47 -16.83
CA ARG A 422 -9.25 -8.54 -17.24
C ARG A 422 -9.09 -8.38 -18.77
N ASP A 423 -9.54 -7.23 -19.28
CA ASP A 423 -9.43 -6.86 -20.69
C ASP A 423 -9.28 -5.33 -20.83
N PRO A 424 -8.42 -4.82 -21.75
CA PRO A 424 -8.18 -3.38 -21.92
C PRO A 424 -9.45 -2.54 -22.11
N VAL A 425 -10.48 -3.08 -22.73
CA VAL A 425 -11.76 -2.38 -22.95
C VAL A 425 -12.46 -2.05 -21.63
N TRP A 426 -12.26 -2.88 -20.60
CA TRP A 426 -12.95 -2.78 -19.31
C TRP A 426 -12.08 -2.22 -18.18
N LEU A 427 -10.75 -2.18 -18.35
CA LEU A 427 -9.83 -1.80 -17.26
C LEU A 427 -9.90 -0.34 -16.83
N ARG A 428 -10.56 0.51 -17.63
CA ARG A 428 -10.71 1.94 -17.30
C ARG A 428 -11.46 2.14 -15.98
N PHE A 429 -12.44 1.27 -15.69
CA PHE A 429 -13.22 1.27 -14.45
C PHE A 429 -13.49 -0.16 -14.00
N SER A 430 -13.65 -0.35 -12.69
CA SER A 430 -14.25 -1.56 -12.16
C SER A 430 -15.76 -1.57 -12.42
N LEU A 431 -16.35 -2.76 -12.47
CA LEU A 431 -17.79 -2.94 -12.45
C LEU A 431 -18.26 -2.88 -10.99
N ALA A 432 -19.01 -1.85 -10.64
CA ALA A 432 -19.62 -1.73 -9.32
C ALA A 432 -21.05 -2.27 -9.38
N ALA A 433 -21.32 -3.36 -8.66
CA ALA A 433 -22.64 -3.97 -8.62
C ALA A 433 -23.62 -3.11 -7.80
N GLU A 434 -24.82 -2.94 -8.32
CA GLU A 434 -25.96 -2.39 -7.57
C GLU A 434 -26.97 -3.50 -7.32
N ARG A 435 -27.41 -3.65 -6.07
CA ARG A 435 -28.35 -4.72 -5.68
C ARG A 435 -29.76 -4.16 -5.43
N ALA A 436 -30.76 -4.96 -5.80
CA ALA A 436 -32.15 -4.76 -5.44
C ALA A 436 -32.72 -6.09 -4.93
N GLY A 437 -33.29 -6.09 -3.74
CA GLY A 437 -33.83 -7.32 -3.12
C GLY A 437 -32.78 -8.45 -2.97
N GLY A 438 -31.52 -8.09 -2.70
CA GLY A 438 -30.40 -9.04 -2.54
C GLY A 438 -29.79 -9.54 -3.85
N LYS A 439 -30.42 -9.30 -5.01
CA LYS A 439 -29.92 -9.69 -6.34
C LYS A 439 -29.22 -8.52 -7.03
N VAL A 440 -28.26 -8.80 -7.89
CA VAL A 440 -27.62 -7.78 -8.71
C VAL A 440 -28.62 -7.25 -9.74
N ALA A 441 -29.00 -5.98 -9.62
CA ALA A 441 -29.87 -5.26 -10.54
C ALA A 441 -29.11 -4.75 -11.76
N GLY A 442 -27.80 -4.61 -11.66
CA GLY A 442 -26.92 -4.21 -12.74
C GLY A 442 -25.57 -3.76 -12.24
N TYR A 443 -24.75 -3.27 -13.18
CA TYR A 443 -23.39 -2.81 -12.93
C TYR A 443 -23.17 -1.40 -13.46
N TRP A 444 -22.49 -0.60 -12.67
CA TRP A 444 -21.87 0.61 -13.13
C TRP A 444 -20.47 0.34 -13.64
N HIS A 445 -20.18 0.79 -14.87
CA HIS A 445 -18.83 0.87 -15.41
C HIS A 445 -18.50 2.35 -15.63
N GLY A 446 -17.86 2.97 -14.67
CA GLY A 446 -17.76 4.42 -14.63
C GLY A 446 -19.15 5.08 -14.51
N GLY A 447 -19.49 5.93 -15.47
CA GLY A 447 -20.81 6.55 -15.57
C GLY A 447 -21.84 5.74 -16.35
N ASP A 448 -21.46 4.59 -16.91
CA ASP A 448 -22.32 3.75 -17.77
C ASP A 448 -23.04 2.67 -16.97
N TRP A 449 -24.36 2.58 -17.14
CA TRP A 449 -25.19 1.58 -16.48
C TRP A 449 -25.48 0.38 -17.40
N TYR A 450 -25.14 -0.81 -16.93
CA TYR A 450 -25.48 -2.10 -17.52
C TYR A 450 -26.55 -2.76 -16.64
N GLY A 451 -27.83 -2.60 -17.02
CA GLY A 451 -28.97 -3.12 -16.24
C GLY A 451 -29.30 -4.57 -16.55
N ALA A 452 -29.75 -5.30 -15.52
CA ALA A 452 -30.37 -6.61 -15.71
C ALA A 452 -31.69 -6.47 -16.48
N PRO A 453 -32.21 -7.54 -17.16
CA PRO A 453 -33.51 -7.49 -17.82
C PRO A 453 -34.63 -7.02 -16.89
N GLY A 454 -35.34 -5.98 -17.28
CA GLY A 454 -36.40 -5.39 -16.46
C GLY A 454 -35.96 -4.41 -15.38
N SER A 455 -34.67 -4.12 -15.26
CA SER A 455 -34.21 -3.06 -14.37
C SER A 455 -34.62 -1.67 -14.86
N ALA A 456 -34.93 -0.76 -13.92
CA ALA A 456 -35.28 0.61 -14.28
C ALA A 456 -34.09 1.34 -14.94
N PRO A 457 -34.35 2.20 -15.95
CA PRO A 457 -33.34 3.09 -16.48
C PRO A 457 -32.78 3.99 -15.38
N LYS A 458 -31.49 4.31 -15.46
CA LYS A 458 -30.86 5.25 -14.53
C LYS A 458 -30.93 6.68 -15.06
N PRO A 459 -31.04 7.69 -14.18
CA PRO A 459 -31.04 9.08 -14.60
C PRO A 459 -29.73 9.45 -15.27
N THR A 460 -29.79 10.31 -16.27
CA THR A 460 -28.62 10.95 -16.87
C THR A 460 -27.96 11.89 -15.86
N ALA A 461 -26.68 12.16 -16.05
CA ALA A 461 -25.96 13.11 -15.20
C ALA A 461 -26.60 14.50 -15.27
N ALA A 462 -26.78 15.14 -14.12
CA ALA A 462 -27.21 16.54 -14.05
C ALA A 462 -26.15 17.44 -14.74
N PRO A 463 -26.55 18.52 -15.43
CA PRO A 463 -25.60 19.33 -16.21
C PRO A 463 -24.42 19.86 -15.39
N GLU A 464 -24.67 20.31 -14.15
CA GLU A 464 -23.63 20.78 -13.24
C GLU A 464 -22.66 19.67 -12.80
N MET A 465 -23.13 18.43 -12.66
CA MET A 465 -22.29 17.28 -12.39
C MET A 465 -21.51 16.86 -13.64
N ALA A 466 -22.18 16.85 -14.79
CA ALA A 466 -21.55 16.53 -16.07
C ALA A 466 -20.39 17.47 -16.41
N ALA A 467 -20.47 18.75 -16.05
CA ALA A 467 -19.41 19.72 -16.24
C ALA A 467 -18.11 19.39 -15.48
N LEU A 468 -18.21 18.68 -14.34
CA LEU A 468 -17.08 18.29 -13.51
C LEU A 468 -16.45 16.97 -13.95
N THR A 469 -17.16 16.16 -14.77
CA THR A 469 -16.64 14.87 -15.23
C THR A 469 -15.45 15.04 -16.16
N GLY A 470 -14.55 14.06 -16.16
CA GLY A 470 -13.40 14.03 -17.06
C GLY A 470 -12.24 13.22 -16.51
N ARG A 471 -11.20 13.16 -17.31
CA ARG A 471 -9.91 12.61 -16.95
C ARG A 471 -8.99 13.76 -16.50
N TYR A 472 -8.34 13.57 -15.36
CA TYR A 472 -7.40 14.52 -14.78
C TYR A 472 -6.09 13.79 -14.48
N ASP A 473 -4.97 14.32 -14.99
CA ASP A 473 -3.63 13.75 -14.84
C ASP A 473 -2.77 14.68 -13.99
N THR A 474 -1.80 14.12 -13.27
CA THR A 474 -0.82 14.87 -12.50
C THR A 474 0.60 14.54 -12.94
N ASP A 475 1.51 15.50 -12.83
CA ASP A 475 2.95 15.28 -13.00
C ASP A 475 3.61 14.72 -11.73
N ASN A 476 2.86 14.58 -10.64
CA ASN A 476 3.34 13.97 -9.43
C ASN A 476 3.53 12.46 -9.66
N LEU A 477 4.76 11.96 -9.47
CA LEU A 477 5.10 10.54 -9.68
C LEU A 477 4.35 9.57 -8.74
N TRP A 478 3.80 10.08 -7.64
CA TRP A 478 2.99 9.33 -6.67
C TRP A 478 1.50 9.37 -6.99
N GLY A 479 1.10 10.33 -7.82
CA GLY A 479 -0.25 10.43 -8.32
C GLY A 479 -0.50 9.44 -9.44
N GLY A 480 -1.39 9.77 -10.31
CA GLY A 480 -1.73 8.96 -11.48
C GLY A 480 -2.78 9.68 -12.28
N VAL A 481 -3.70 8.93 -12.79
CA VAL A 481 -4.89 9.43 -13.46
C VAL A 481 -6.06 9.33 -12.50
N MET A 482 -6.80 10.43 -12.37
CA MET A 482 -8.09 10.45 -11.68
C MET A 482 -9.20 10.68 -12.70
N ARG A 483 -10.25 9.86 -12.64
CA ARG A 483 -11.42 10.00 -13.49
C ARG A 483 -12.63 10.36 -12.64
N ILE A 484 -13.23 11.50 -12.93
CA ILE A 484 -14.49 11.92 -12.29
C ILE A 484 -15.64 11.53 -13.21
N VAL A 485 -16.58 10.78 -12.67
CA VAL A 485 -17.81 10.38 -13.38
C VAL A 485 -19.03 10.84 -12.61
N ALA A 486 -20.14 11.06 -13.33
CA ALA A 486 -21.41 11.45 -12.74
C ALA A 486 -22.48 10.38 -12.94
N ARG A 487 -23.32 10.18 -11.94
CA ARG A 487 -24.51 9.31 -11.95
C ARG A 487 -25.67 10.10 -11.36
N GLY A 488 -26.55 10.60 -12.23
CA GLY A 488 -27.59 11.54 -11.81
C GLY A 488 -26.98 12.83 -11.23
N ASP A 489 -27.28 13.11 -9.98
CA ASP A 489 -26.81 14.27 -9.20
C ASP A 489 -25.56 13.99 -8.33
N ARG A 490 -24.94 12.82 -8.49
CA ARG A 490 -23.79 12.39 -7.69
C ARG A 490 -22.52 12.27 -8.52
N LEU A 491 -21.37 12.59 -7.91
CA LEU A 491 -20.05 12.40 -8.49
C LEU A 491 -19.33 11.22 -7.82
N PHE A 492 -18.46 10.57 -8.60
CA PHE A 492 -17.59 9.49 -8.13
C PHE A 492 -16.19 9.67 -8.71
N ALA A 493 -15.16 9.49 -7.87
CA ALA A 493 -13.79 9.32 -8.33
C ALA A 493 -13.57 7.87 -8.76
N ASP A 494 -12.92 7.68 -9.91
CA ASP A 494 -12.61 6.39 -10.54
C ASP A 494 -13.80 5.41 -10.64
N GLY A 495 -15.00 5.98 -10.68
CA GLY A 495 -16.25 5.24 -10.83
C GLY A 495 -16.70 4.47 -9.59
N VAL A 496 -16.00 4.54 -8.46
CA VAL A 496 -16.34 3.76 -7.25
C VAL A 496 -16.39 4.61 -5.98
N THR A 497 -15.55 5.61 -5.84
CA THR A 497 -15.46 6.42 -4.61
C THR A 497 -16.40 7.62 -4.68
N PRO A 498 -17.46 7.69 -3.87
CA PRO A 498 -18.42 8.80 -3.92
C PRO A 498 -17.79 10.11 -3.45
N LEU A 499 -18.27 11.21 -4.02
CA LEU A 499 -17.89 12.57 -3.63
C LEU A 499 -19.11 13.28 -3.04
N THR A 500 -18.94 13.91 -1.87
CA THR A 500 -19.98 14.67 -1.19
C THR A 500 -19.60 16.15 -1.15
N ARG A 501 -20.45 17.03 -1.71
CA ARG A 501 -20.22 18.47 -1.72
C ARG A 501 -20.32 19.05 -0.30
N LEU A 502 -19.36 19.89 0.06
CA LEU A 502 -19.30 20.56 1.35
C LEU A 502 -19.71 22.05 1.24
N PRO A 503 -20.08 22.70 2.37
CA PRO A 503 -20.48 24.11 2.37
C PRO A 503 -19.41 25.08 1.87
N ASP A 504 -18.13 24.74 2.00
CA ASP A 504 -16.98 25.54 1.54
C ASP A 504 -16.71 25.40 0.04
N GLY A 505 -17.53 24.63 -0.67
CA GLY A 505 -17.41 24.37 -2.11
C GLY A 505 -16.47 23.22 -2.46
N SER A 506 -15.74 22.66 -1.51
CA SER A 506 -14.95 21.44 -1.71
C SER A 506 -15.84 20.19 -1.77
N TRP A 507 -15.25 19.07 -2.15
CA TRP A 507 -15.89 17.76 -2.17
C TRP A 507 -15.13 16.80 -1.28
N ARG A 508 -15.81 16.24 -0.27
CA ARG A 508 -15.27 15.17 0.56
C ARG A 508 -15.20 13.88 -0.25
N VAL A 509 -14.08 13.16 -0.15
CA VAL A 509 -13.84 11.90 -0.84
C VAL A 509 -14.18 10.73 0.08
N GLY A 510 -14.96 9.77 -0.42
CA GLY A 510 -15.37 8.58 0.31
C GLY A 510 -16.74 8.71 0.97
N GLU A 511 -17.17 7.60 1.58
CA GLU A 511 -18.49 7.50 2.25
C GLU A 511 -18.45 8.04 3.68
N ASP A 512 -17.30 7.97 4.34
CA ASP A 512 -17.13 8.38 5.72
C ASP A 512 -17.31 9.89 5.87
N ASP A 513 -18.20 10.32 6.75
CA ASP A 513 -18.48 11.74 7.00
C ASP A 513 -17.34 12.48 7.70
N TRP A 514 -16.39 11.75 8.24
CA TRP A 514 -15.17 12.22 8.88
C TRP A 514 -13.93 12.18 7.96
N SER A 515 -14.01 11.66 6.72
CA SER A 515 -12.85 11.58 5.81
C SER A 515 -12.14 12.92 5.67
N PRO A 516 -10.82 12.98 5.86
CA PRO A 516 -10.05 14.22 5.67
C PRO A 516 -9.83 14.56 4.21
N GLU A 517 -10.02 13.60 3.30
CA GLU A 517 -9.71 13.78 1.88
C GLU A 517 -10.69 14.74 1.21
N ARG A 518 -10.14 15.70 0.46
CA ARG A 518 -10.91 16.76 -0.21
C ARG A 518 -10.52 16.91 -1.67
N ILE A 519 -11.53 17.21 -2.50
CA ILE A 519 -11.32 17.64 -3.88
C ILE A 519 -11.84 19.06 -4.05
N TRP A 520 -11.08 19.90 -4.73
CA TRP A 520 -11.49 21.21 -5.23
C TRP A 520 -11.41 21.20 -6.75
N PHE A 521 -12.37 21.83 -7.40
CA PHE A 521 -12.36 22.07 -8.84
C PHE A 521 -12.18 23.57 -9.08
N ASP A 522 -11.26 23.96 -9.97
CA ASP A 522 -11.01 25.35 -10.31
C ASP A 522 -10.50 25.54 -11.74
N GLY A 523 -10.23 26.82 -12.11
CA GLY A 523 -9.71 27.18 -13.44
C GLY A 523 -10.70 26.91 -14.57
N ALA A 524 -12.00 27.22 -14.38
CA ALA A 524 -13.03 26.91 -15.36
C ALA A 524 -12.81 27.60 -16.72
N ILE A 525 -12.84 26.84 -17.81
CA ILE A 525 -12.89 27.29 -19.20
C ILE A 525 -14.16 26.73 -19.82
N ALA A 526 -15.00 27.61 -20.40
CA ALA A 526 -16.30 27.24 -20.97
C ALA A 526 -17.19 26.40 -20.01
N GLY A 527 -17.15 26.72 -18.71
CA GLY A 527 -17.91 26.04 -17.68
C GLY A 527 -17.33 24.70 -17.19
N GLN A 528 -16.18 24.26 -17.71
CA GLN A 528 -15.50 23.04 -17.31
C GLN A 528 -14.24 23.35 -16.51
N PRO A 529 -14.05 22.81 -15.29
CA PRO A 529 -12.82 23.00 -14.54
C PRO A 529 -11.64 22.35 -15.29
N GLN A 530 -10.54 23.08 -15.37
CA GLN A 530 -9.30 22.59 -15.97
C GLN A 530 -8.37 21.97 -14.96
N ARG A 531 -8.64 22.19 -13.67
CA ARG A 531 -7.85 21.67 -12.57
C ARG A 531 -8.74 21.07 -11.50
N LEU A 532 -8.29 19.94 -10.99
CA LEU A 532 -8.78 19.27 -9.80
C LEU A 532 -7.63 19.24 -8.80
N SER A 533 -7.87 19.58 -7.53
CA SER A 533 -6.89 19.43 -6.48
C SER A 533 -7.36 18.38 -5.48
N LEU A 534 -6.69 17.21 -5.43
CA LEU A 534 -6.94 16.18 -4.42
C LEU A 534 -6.06 16.45 -3.21
N SER A 535 -6.68 16.80 -2.11
CA SER A 535 -6.03 17.12 -0.83
C SER A 535 -4.83 18.08 -0.99
N GLY A 536 -4.88 18.97 -1.99
CA GLY A 536 -3.85 19.95 -2.29
C GLY A 536 -2.90 19.56 -3.44
N THR A 537 -2.88 18.31 -3.88
CA THR A 537 -2.13 17.88 -5.08
C THR A 537 -2.95 18.17 -6.33
N ASP A 538 -2.37 18.89 -7.27
CA ASP A 538 -3.05 19.34 -8.48
C ASP A 538 -3.01 18.30 -9.59
N TYR A 539 -4.16 18.11 -10.25
CA TYR A 539 -4.39 17.29 -11.44
C TYR A 539 -5.02 18.17 -12.52
N PHE A 540 -4.63 17.97 -13.76
CA PHE A 540 -5.07 18.80 -14.89
C PHE A 540 -5.92 18.00 -15.86
N ARG A 541 -7.04 18.61 -16.31
CA ARG A 541 -7.97 17.99 -17.26
C ARG A 541 -7.27 17.68 -18.57
N ARG A 542 -7.53 16.50 -19.12
CA ARG A 542 -7.13 16.11 -20.47
C ARG A 542 -8.29 16.23 -21.45
N ALA A 543 -7.98 16.72 -22.67
CA ALA A 543 -8.98 16.92 -23.72
C ALA A 543 -9.55 15.61 -24.28
N ASP A 544 -8.82 14.52 -24.16
CA ASP A 544 -9.10 13.18 -24.68
C ASP A 544 -9.69 12.22 -23.63
N GLY A 545 -10.28 12.77 -22.58
CA GLY A 545 -10.83 12.04 -21.42
C GLY A 545 -12.21 11.43 -21.60
#